data_cb7d8247b2e192b8c8eed7f571b46bb0
#
_entry.id   cb7d8247b2e192b8c8eed7f571b46bb0
#
_cell.length_a   1.000
_cell.length_b   1.000
_cell.length_c   1.000
_cell.angle_alpha   90.00
_cell.angle_beta   90.00
_cell.angle_gamma   90.00
#
_symmetry.space_group_name_H-M   'P 1'
#
loop_
_entity.id
_entity.type
_entity.pdbx_description
1 polymer ?
#
loop_
_entity_poly.entity_id
_entity_poly.type
_entity_poly.pdbx_seq_one_letter_code
_entity_poly.pdbx_strand_id
1 'polypeptide(L)'
;MKISASLKSNYNHHDIVVMTDETAKEMQISPQPIGFRSSVSGAELLLLSLATGFCNDFYREAAKRNMAISGLEVVFTGEFGEEGEQGTDFTYWAHLLSDEPSSEIEDLIQYTDRIAQIHNTLRKGVSIALTS
;
A
#
# COMPACT_ATOMS: atom_id res chain seq x y z
N MET A 1 -5.84 -5.30 16.46
CA MET A 1 -5.67 -6.03 15.19
C MET A 1 -4.19 -6.29 14.95
N LYS A 2 -3.83 -7.54 14.81
CA LYS A 2 -2.45 -7.94 14.57
C LYS A 2 -2.30 -8.36 13.11
N ILE A 3 -1.31 -7.80 12.44
CA ILE A 3 -1.02 -8.08 11.03
C ILE A 3 0.33 -8.76 10.93
N SER A 4 0.43 -9.77 10.09
CA SER A 4 1.71 -10.42 9.80
C SER A 4 1.83 -10.72 8.31
N ALA A 5 3.06 -10.85 7.87
CA ALA A 5 3.38 -11.26 6.50
C ALA A 5 4.59 -12.17 6.55
N SER A 6 4.55 -13.24 5.77
CA SER A 6 5.67 -14.15 5.66
C SER A 6 6.01 -14.39 4.19
N LEU A 7 7.30 -14.52 3.92
CA LEU A 7 7.84 -14.81 2.60
C LEU A 7 8.82 -15.96 2.73
N LYS A 8 8.57 -17.05 2.01
CA LYS A 8 9.56 -18.11 1.84
C LYS A 8 10.06 -18.03 0.41
N SER A 9 11.33 -17.69 0.26
CA SER A 9 11.95 -17.55 -1.04
C SER A 9 12.75 -18.81 -1.35
N ASN A 10 12.34 -19.51 -2.40
CA ASN A 10 13.05 -20.66 -2.93
C ASN A 10 13.50 -20.34 -4.35
N TYR A 11 14.35 -21.17 -4.90
CA TYR A 11 14.76 -20.97 -6.28
C TYR A 11 13.53 -20.95 -7.20
N ASN A 12 13.33 -19.83 -7.86
CA ASN A 12 12.24 -19.63 -8.83
C ASN A 12 10.84 -19.89 -8.26
N HIS A 13 10.65 -19.72 -6.93
CA HIS A 13 9.36 -19.92 -6.30
C HIS A 13 9.24 -19.13 -4.99
N HIS A 14 8.15 -18.42 -4.81
CA HIS A 14 7.85 -17.68 -3.59
C HIS A 14 6.54 -18.14 -2.98
N ASP A 15 6.56 -18.40 -1.67
CA ASP A 15 5.36 -18.64 -0.88
C ASP A 15 5.11 -17.43 0.00
N ILE A 16 3.99 -16.76 -0.21
CA ILE A 16 3.66 -15.53 0.50
C ILE A 16 2.32 -15.70 1.20
N VAL A 17 2.30 -15.42 2.50
CA VAL A 17 1.08 -15.44 3.30
C VAL A 17 0.97 -14.13 4.07
N VAL A 18 -0.19 -13.50 4.00
CA VAL A 18 -0.50 -12.34 4.83
C VAL A 18 -1.66 -12.69 5.75
N MET A 19 -1.61 -12.18 6.99
CA MET A 19 -2.62 -12.49 8.00
C MET A 19 -3.10 -11.25 8.70
N THR A 20 -4.39 -11.23 8.97
CA THR A 20 -4.99 -10.28 9.91
C THR A 20 -5.61 -11.10 11.04
N ASP A 21 -5.12 -10.89 12.25
CA ASP A 21 -5.45 -11.72 13.41
C ASP A 21 -5.24 -13.20 13.07
N GLU A 22 -6.28 -14.02 12.98
CA GLU A 22 -6.15 -15.45 12.66
C GLU A 22 -6.55 -15.80 11.22
N THR A 23 -6.89 -14.79 10.40
CA THR A 23 -7.30 -15.01 9.02
C THR A 23 -6.11 -14.86 8.07
N ALA A 24 -5.74 -15.95 7.42
CA ALA A 24 -4.62 -16.01 6.49
C ALA A 24 -5.10 -15.93 5.04
N LYS A 25 -4.30 -15.28 4.20
CA LYS A 25 -4.51 -15.20 2.75
C LYS A 25 -3.19 -15.44 2.03
N GLU A 26 -3.25 -16.14 0.93
CA GLU A 26 -2.10 -16.29 0.06
C GLU A 26 -2.04 -15.13 -0.92
N MET A 27 -0.83 -14.69 -1.23
CA MET A 27 -0.57 -13.70 -2.26
C MET A 27 0.37 -14.27 -3.30
N GLN A 28 0.22 -13.81 -4.53
CA GLN A 28 1.07 -14.21 -5.64
C GLN A 28 1.98 -13.04 -6.04
N ILE A 29 3.28 -13.23 -5.91
CA ILE A 29 4.30 -12.34 -6.47
C ILE A 29 5.28 -13.23 -7.20
N SER A 30 5.40 -13.01 -8.50
CA SER A 30 6.28 -13.83 -9.31
C SER A 30 7.75 -13.64 -8.92
N PRO A 31 8.53 -14.71 -8.85
CA PRO A 31 9.98 -14.57 -8.73
C PRO A 31 10.57 -14.05 -10.03
N GLN A 32 11.83 -13.62 -10.00
CA GLN A 32 12.56 -13.36 -11.23
C GLN A 32 12.68 -14.67 -12.02
N PRO A 33 12.85 -14.59 -13.37
CA PRO A 33 12.89 -15.81 -14.19
C PRO A 33 13.94 -16.81 -13.76
N ILE A 34 15.07 -16.35 -13.21
CA ILE A 34 16.14 -17.20 -12.72
C ILE A 34 16.59 -16.69 -11.36
N GLY A 35 16.62 -17.58 -10.35
CA GLY A 35 17.17 -17.27 -9.05
C GLY A 35 16.13 -17.22 -7.94
N PHE A 36 16.46 -16.49 -6.87
CA PHE A 36 15.69 -16.48 -5.63
C PHE A 36 14.96 -15.16 -5.37
N ARG A 37 15.25 -14.14 -6.17
CA ARG A 37 14.75 -12.79 -5.92
C ARG A 37 13.35 -12.62 -6.49
N SER A 38 12.61 -11.67 -5.90
CA SER A 38 11.29 -11.30 -6.39
C SER A 38 11.39 -10.44 -7.65
N SER A 39 10.38 -10.55 -8.53
CA SER A 39 10.26 -9.68 -9.71
C SER A 39 9.85 -8.26 -9.33
N VAL A 40 9.30 -8.06 -8.12
CA VAL A 40 8.86 -6.76 -7.62
C VAL A 40 9.73 -6.38 -6.44
N SER A 41 10.19 -5.12 -6.42
CA SER A 41 11.05 -4.64 -5.33
C SER A 41 10.25 -4.30 -4.08
N GLY A 42 10.94 -4.28 -2.93
CA GLY A 42 10.36 -3.80 -1.69
C GLY A 42 9.88 -2.35 -1.79
N ALA A 43 10.62 -1.49 -2.52
CA ALA A 43 10.21 -0.12 -2.75
C ALA A 43 8.89 -0.03 -3.52
N GLU A 44 8.75 -0.83 -4.57
CA GLU A 44 7.51 -0.91 -5.34
C GLU A 44 6.35 -1.40 -4.46
N LEU A 45 6.59 -2.42 -3.65
CA LEU A 45 5.57 -2.95 -2.75
C LEU A 45 5.18 -1.94 -1.66
N LEU A 46 6.13 -1.15 -1.17
CA LEU A 46 5.83 -0.12 -0.18
C LEU A 46 4.90 0.94 -0.76
N LEU A 47 5.18 1.42 -1.96
CA LEU A 47 4.32 2.40 -2.62
C LEU A 47 2.95 1.81 -2.96
N LEU A 48 2.91 0.56 -3.38
CA LEU A 48 1.65 -0.13 -3.63
C LEU A 48 0.84 -0.30 -2.34
N SER A 49 1.50 -0.55 -1.22
CA SER A 49 0.84 -0.61 0.09
C SER A 49 0.16 0.70 0.44
N LEU A 50 0.84 1.83 0.21
CA LEU A 50 0.27 3.15 0.43
C LEU A 50 -0.96 3.39 -0.46
N ALA A 51 -0.87 3.05 -1.74
CA ALA A 51 -1.97 3.20 -2.68
C ALA A 51 -3.15 2.30 -2.30
N THR A 52 -2.89 1.05 -1.96
CA THR A 52 -3.92 0.09 -1.58
C THR A 52 -4.64 0.53 -0.30
N GLY A 53 -3.88 0.96 0.70
CA GLY A 53 -4.45 1.42 1.97
C GLY A 53 -5.32 2.65 1.77
N PHE A 54 -4.84 3.63 1.00
CA PHE A 54 -5.64 4.81 0.67
C PHE A 54 -6.93 4.43 -0.05
N CYS A 55 -6.83 3.59 -1.06
CA CYS A 55 -7.97 3.16 -1.86
C CYS A 55 -9.05 2.50 -0.97
N ASN A 56 -8.64 1.56 -0.12
CA ASN A 56 -9.57 0.87 0.77
C ASN A 56 -10.22 1.84 1.77
N ASP A 57 -9.45 2.73 2.35
CA ASP A 57 -9.95 3.71 3.29
C ASP A 57 -10.91 4.69 2.62
N PHE A 58 -10.59 5.11 1.39
CA PHE A 58 -11.45 6.01 0.62
C PHE A 58 -12.82 5.38 0.37
N TYR A 59 -12.88 4.13 -0.08
CA TYR A 59 -14.14 3.45 -0.33
C TYR A 59 -14.94 3.25 0.97
N ARG A 60 -14.27 2.94 2.07
CA ARG A 60 -14.93 2.82 3.37
C ARG A 60 -15.59 4.15 3.78
N GLU A 61 -14.86 5.25 3.66
CA GLU A 61 -15.38 6.57 4.04
C GLU A 61 -16.46 7.07 3.08
N ALA A 62 -16.34 6.76 1.79
CA ALA A 62 -17.37 7.05 0.80
C ALA A 62 -18.68 6.34 1.17
N ALA A 63 -18.59 5.08 1.56
CA ALA A 63 -19.79 4.30 1.98
C ALA A 63 -20.44 4.92 3.21
N LYS A 64 -19.67 5.38 4.18
CA LYS A 64 -20.22 6.05 5.37
C LYS A 64 -20.98 7.32 5.02
N ARG A 65 -20.62 7.98 3.94
CA ARG A 65 -21.25 9.21 3.46
C ARG A 65 -22.34 8.94 2.43
N ASN A 66 -22.65 7.67 2.18
CA ASN A 66 -23.61 7.26 1.14
C ASN A 66 -23.25 7.78 -0.24
N MET A 67 -21.97 7.87 -0.54
CA MET A 67 -21.46 8.29 -1.84
C MET A 67 -21.16 7.06 -2.70
N ALA A 68 -21.70 7.02 -3.92
CA ALA A 68 -21.42 5.96 -4.87
C ALA A 68 -20.18 6.35 -5.68
N ILE A 69 -19.15 5.52 -5.64
CA ILE A 69 -17.89 5.73 -6.35
C ILE A 69 -17.72 4.61 -7.37
N SER A 70 -17.52 4.96 -8.62
CA SER A 70 -17.40 3.98 -9.70
C SER A 70 -15.98 3.55 -10.01
N GLY A 71 -15.00 4.16 -9.41
CA GLY A 71 -13.60 3.77 -9.58
C GLY A 71 -12.65 4.85 -9.12
N LEU A 72 -11.47 4.44 -8.70
CA LEU A 72 -10.45 5.35 -8.17
C LEU A 72 -9.08 4.93 -8.69
N GLU A 73 -8.32 5.89 -9.17
CA GLU A 73 -6.92 5.68 -9.50
C GLU A 73 -6.06 6.43 -8.48
N VAL A 74 -5.09 5.73 -7.91
CA VAL A 74 -4.15 6.30 -6.94
C VAL A 74 -2.74 6.00 -7.41
N VAL A 75 -1.92 7.04 -7.56
CA VAL A 75 -0.54 6.87 -8.01
C VAL A 75 0.40 7.50 -6.99
N PHE A 76 1.31 6.69 -6.48
CA PHE A 76 2.38 7.12 -5.59
C PHE A 76 3.70 7.15 -6.34
N THR A 77 4.52 8.15 -6.06
CA THR A 77 5.90 8.22 -6.52
C THR A 77 6.81 8.47 -5.33
N GLY A 78 8.04 8.03 -5.46
CA GLY A 78 9.07 8.25 -4.45
C GLY A 78 10.44 8.04 -5.07
N GLU A 79 11.47 8.45 -4.36
CA GLU A 79 12.85 8.30 -4.81
C GLU A 79 13.64 7.50 -3.80
N PHE A 80 14.45 6.56 -4.30
CA PHE A 80 15.36 5.77 -3.49
C PHE A 80 16.76 5.96 -4.05
N GLY A 81 17.70 6.32 -3.19
CA GLY A 81 19.08 6.56 -3.57
C GLY A 81 19.91 5.28 -3.57
N GLU A 82 21.12 5.38 -3.01
CA GLU A 82 22.05 4.26 -2.96
C GLU A 82 21.64 3.23 -1.90
N GLU A 83 22.31 2.10 -1.91
CA GLU A 83 22.03 1.02 -0.94
C GLU A 83 22.07 1.53 0.49
N GLY A 84 21.08 1.16 1.28
CA GLY A 84 20.97 1.54 2.67
C GLY A 84 20.34 2.89 2.93
N GLU A 85 20.14 3.70 1.91
CA GLU A 85 19.49 5.01 2.09
C GLU A 85 17.97 4.86 2.16
N GLN A 86 17.36 5.72 2.98
CA GLN A 86 15.90 5.74 3.03
C GLN A 86 15.30 6.39 1.80
N GLY A 87 14.08 5.98 1.45
CA GLY A 87 13.32 6.64 0.40
C GLY A 87 12.91 8.05 0.82
N THR A 88 12.76 8.93 -0.16
CA THR A 88 12.38 10.33 0.02
C THR A 88 11.39 10.77 -1.02
N ASP A 89 10.82 11.96 -0.81
CA ASP A 89 9.94 12.62 -1.79
C ASP A 89 8.74 11.77 -2.18
N PHE A 90 8.10 11.15 -1.20
CA PHE A 90 6.89 10.39 -1.44
C PHE A 90 5.73 11.36 -1.64
N THR A 91 5.16 11.34 -2.83
CA THR A 91 3.99 12.15 -3.18
C THR A 91 2.98 11.28 -3.91
N TYR A 92 1.72 11.71 -3.91
CA TYR A 92 0.69 10.95 -4.60
C TYR A 92 -0.47 11.83 -5.04
N TRP A 93 -1.27 11.28 -5.94
CA TRP A 93 -2.55 11.86 -6.29
C TRP A 93 -3.60 10.75 -6.38
N ALA A 94 -4.87 11.15 -6.25
CA ALA A 94 -6.01 10.25 -6.37
C ALA A 94 -7.07 10.93 -7.23
N HIS A 95 -7.57 10.22 -8.23
CA HIS A 95 -8.60 10.72 -9.15
C HIS A 95 -9.69 9.69 -9.33
N LEU A 96 -10.94 10.15 -9.41
CA LEU A 96 -12.04 9.29 -9.80
C LEU A 96 -11.93 8.94 -11.28
N LEU A 97 -12.31 7.71 -11.65
CA LEU A 97 -12.18 7.23 -13.02
C LEU A 97 -13.26 7.77 -13.94
N SER A 98 -14.47 8.00 -13.45
CA SER A 98 -15.61 8.33 -14.29
C SER A 98 -16.51 9.42 -13.74
N ASP A 99 -16.28 9.90 -12.53
CA ASP A 99 -17.13 10.94 -11.93
C ASP A 99 -16.51 12.32 -12.12
N GLU A 100 -17.37 13.33 -12.22
CA GLU A 100 -16.91 14.71 -12.30
C GLU A 100 -16.29 15.14 -10.96
N PRO A 101 -15.21 15.95 -10.97
CA PRO A 101 -14.68 16.52 -9.76
C PRO A 101 -15.74 17.38 -9.05
N SER A 102 -15.80 17.25 -7.72
CA SER A 102 -16.71 18.05 -6.90
C SER A 102 -16.03 18.40 -5.59
N SER A 103 -16.58 19.39 -4.89
CA SER A 103 -16.05 19.76 -3.57
C SER A 103 -16.20 18.62 -2.56
N GLU A 104 -17.27 17.83 -2.65
CA GLU A 104 -17.48 16.69 -1.75
C GLU A 104 -16.42 15.60 -1.96
N ILE A 105 -16.07 15.32 -3.22
CA ILE A 105 -15.03 14.35 -3.55
C ILE A 105 -13.67 14.85 -3.07
N GLU A 106 -13.36 16.13 -3.29
CA GLU A 106 -12.11 16.72 -2.84
C GLU A 106 -11.99 16.67 -1.31
N ASP A 107 -13.07 16.99 -0.60
CA ASP A 107 -13.10 16.90 0.86
C ASP A 107 -12.88 15.47 1.33
N LEU A 108 -13.47 14.49 0.64
CA LEU A 108 -13.30 13.08 0.98
C LEU A 108 -11.85 12.62 0.75
N ILE A 109 -11.24 13.04 -0.35
CA ILE A 109 -9.83 12.73 -0.61
C ILE A 109 -8.94 13.29 0.50
N GLN A 110 -9.15 14.55 0.88
CA GLN A 110 -8.36 15.18 1.92
C GLN A 110 -8.59 14.55 3.30
N TYR A 111 -9.83 14.20 3.60
CA TYR A 111 -10.14 13.51 4.85
C TYR A 111 -9.46 12.15 4.90
N THR A 112 -9.55 11.38 3.82
CA THR A 112 -8.91 10.07 3.71
C THR A 112 -7.40 10.18 3.89
N ASP A 113 -6.77 11.21 3.32
CA ASP A 113 -5.34 11.46 3.50
C ASP A 113 -4.97 11.58 4.98
N ARG A 114 -5.79 12.28 5.75
CA ARG A 114 -5.51 12.50 7.17
C ARG A 114 -5.66 11.25 8.03
N ILE A 115 -6.55 10.33 7.65
CA ILE A 115 -6.86 9.15 8.47
C ILE A 115 -6.24 7.85 7.93
N ALA A 116 -5.58 7.89 6.78
CA ALA A 116 -4.99 6.70 6.18
C ALA A 116 -3.91 6.12 7.10
N GLN A 117 -4.13 4.89 7.58
CA GLN A 117 -3.26 4.27 8.57
C GLN A 117 -1.82 4.07 8.07
N ILE A 118 -1.66 3.64 6.82
CA ILE A 118 -0.33 3.39 6.28
C ILE A 118 0.41 4.71 6.08
N HIS A 119 -0.27 5.73 5.57
CA HIS A 119 0.30 7.08 5.49
C HIS A 119 0.81 7.55 6.85
N ASN A 120 -0.05 7.43 7.87
CA ASN A 120 0.28 7.90 9.21
C ASN A 120 1.37 7.07 9.88
N THR A 121 1.45 5.77 9.56
CA THR A 121 2.53 4.91 10.02
C THR A 121 3.88 5.43 9.53
N LEU A 122 3.98 5.75 8.24
CA LEU A 122 5.23 6.26 7.67
C LEU A 122 5.51 7.69 8.07
N ARG A 123 4.49 8.55 8.15
CA ARG A 123 4.66 9.94 8.57
C ARG A 123 5.23 10.06 9.98
N LYS A 124 4.80 9.18 10.88
CA LYS A 124 5.26 9.17 12.28
C LYS A 124 6.52 8.34 12.48
N GLY A 125 6.80 7.47 11.56
CA GLY A 125 7.88 6.51 11.66
C GLY A 125 7.56 5.37 12.61
N VAL A 126 8.20 4.23 12.38
CA VAL A 126 8.07 3.05 13.24
C VAL A 126 9.44 2.45 13.46
N SER A 127 9.64 1.84 14.62
CA SER A 127 10.85 1.09 14.90
C SER A 127 10.77 -0.27 14.22
N ILE A 128 11.86 -0.67 13.59
CA ILE A 128 12.00 -2.00 13.01
C ILE A 128 13.14 -2.68 13.73
N ALA A 129 12.87 -3.81 14.35
CA ALA A 129 13.86 -4.53 15.14
C ALA A 129 14.03 -5.96 14.62
N LEU A 130 15.28 -6.36 14.48
CA LEU A 130 15.59 -7.76 14.19
C LEU A 130 15.46 -8.58 15.48
N THR A 131 14.62 -9.61 15.46
CA THR A 131 14.52 -10.55 16.57
C THR A 131 15.33 -11.80 16.25
N SER A 132 15.92 -12.38 17.25
CA SER A 132 16.77 -13.58 17.07
C SER A 132 15.94 -14.85 16.94
#